data_a3be149a2f5bf29e95b3a1bf04205608
#
_entry.id   a3be149a2f5bf29e95b3a1bf04205608
#
_cell.length_a   1.000
_cell.length_b   1.000
_cell.length_c   1.000
_cell.angle_alpha   90.00
_cell.angle_beta   90.00
_cell.angle_gamma   90.00
#
_symmetry.space_group_name_H-M   'P 1'
#
loop_
_entity.id
_entity.type
_entity.pdbx_description
1 polymer ?
#
loop_
_entity_poly.entity_id
_entity_poly.type
_entity_poly.pdbx_seq_one_letter_code
_entity_poly.pdbx_strand_id
1 'polypeptide(L)'
;EQTLEVKQNEISYGIFAMSMARETPPEVIDYSPKVELTDSVIVSTNVTISFNWDMETEATAAALTITPAVEGTISFEDDNHTLRFKPATRFEPGVEYTVSLGTGACHPDTTFENHLQEPFSFKFRTDNRSSVRILQSYPAKEMTDVPVNASFIALFDAKIINNTVLNGVEVLDADGNALKINSRSFKYNSAPAAYGYVAFELVEELAPNTDYSFVLKPSISDVDAVLLNETVTIPFRTGENVEPTLPLVDPMESKFFVA
;
A
#
# COMPACT_ATOMS: atom_id res chain seq x y z
N GLU A 1 30.62 -43.48 -3.32
CA GLU A 1 32.00 -43.27 -3.79
C GLU A 1 32.17 -43.96 -5.14
N GLN A 2 32.25 -43.24 -6.24
CA GLN A 2 32.62 -43.75 -7.52
C GLN A 2 34.14 -43.52 -7.72
N THR A 3 34.90 -44.61 -7.77
CA THR A 3 36.33 -44.58 -8.06
C THR A 3 36.52 -44.51 -9.56
N LEU A 4 37.12 -43.45 -10.06
CA LEU A 4 37.49 -43.30 -11.46
C LEU A 4 38.86 -43.99 -11.71
N GLU A 5 38.87 -45.09 -12.46
CA GLU A 5 40.12 -45.69 -13.01
C GLU A 5 40.53 -44.94 -14.28
N VAL A 6 41.62 -44.22 -14.23
CA VAL A 6 42.22 -43.57 -15.39
C VAL A 6 43.16 -44.57 -16.07
N LYS A 7 42.77 -45.12 -17.24
CA LYS A 7 43.65 -45.89 -18.06
C LYS A 7 44.51 -44.98 -18.93
N GLN A 8 45.80 -45.29 -19.01
CA GLN A 8 46.80 -44.57 -19.80
C GLN A 8 46.37 -44.54 -21.28
N ASN A 9 46.17 -43.36 -21.86
CA ASN A 9 45.73 -43.04 -23.21
C ASN A 9 44.21 -42.97 -23.52
N GLU A 10 43.32 -42.93 -22.54
CA GLU A 10 41.91 -42.54 -22.76
C GLU A 10 41.58 -41.29 -21.95
N ILE A 11 41.10 -40.26 -22.63
CA ILE A 11 40.54 -39.06 -21.96
C ILE A 11 39.05 -39.33 -21.74
N SER A 12 38.68 -39.70 -20.51
CA SER A 12 37.30 -39.84 -20.13
C SER A 12 36.77 -38.48 -19.59
N TYR A 13 35.85 -37.87 -20.30
CA TYR A 13 35.12 -36.70 -19.81
C TYR A 13 33.96 -37.19 -18.94
N GLY A 14 34.15 -37.14 -17.62
CA GLY A 14 33.07 -37.34 -16.69
C GLY A 14 32.35 -35.99 -16.48
N ILE A 15 31.11 -35.91 -16.91
CA ILE A 15 30.24 -34.78 -16.48
C ILE A 15 29.79 -35.10 -15.06
N PHE A 16 30.41 -34.45 -14.09
CA PHE A 16 29.91 -34.47 -12.73
C PHE A 16 28.77 -33.44 -12.65
N ALA A 17 27.53 -33.90 -12.72
CA ALA A 17 26.43 -33.12 -12.21
C ALA A 17 26.59 -33.08 -10.67
N MET A 18 27.22 -32.04 -10.17
CA MET A 18 27.11 -31.71 -8.74
C MET A 18 25.70 -31.26 -8.49
N SER A 19 24.84 -32.17 -8.07
CA SER A 19 23.66 -31.79 -7.30
C SER A 19 24.20 -31.18 -6.03
N MET A 20 24.10 -29.86 -5.87
CA MET A 20 24.27 -29.27 -4.57
C MET A 20 23.13 -29.82 -3.71
N ALA A 21 23.46 -30.72 -2.79
CA ALA A 21 22.51 -31.13 -1.76
C ALA A 21 22.03 -29.85 -1.05
N ARG A 22 20.75 -29.59 -1.09
CA ARG A 22 20.14 -28.53 -0.31
C ARG A 22 20.27 -28.96 1.15
N GLU A 23 21.10 -28.25 1.91
CA GLU A 23 21.44 -28.63 3.29
C GLU A 23 20.44 -28.07 4.30
N THR A 24 19.59 -27.10 3.89
CA THR A 24 18.65 -26.45 4.79
C THR A 24 17.20 -26.66 4.37
N PRO A 25 16.30 -27.01 5.30
CA PRO A 25 14.87 -27.12 5.04
C PRO A 25 14.25 -25.76 4.67
N PRO A 26 13.02 -25.72 4.17
CA PRO A 26 12.27 -24.50 3.97
C PRO A 26 12.12 -23.71 5.27
N GLU A 27 12.34 -22.41 5.18
CA GLU A 27 12.18 -21.45 6.27
C GLU A 27 11.44 -20.22 5.79
N VAL A 28 10.65 -19.62 6.66
CA VAL A 28 10.05 -18.30 6.41
C VAL A 28 11.10 -17.22 6.67
N ILE A 29 11.40 -16.43 5.63
CA ILE A 29 12.41 -15.36 5.70
C ILE A 29 11.81 -13.97 5.82
N ASP A 30 10.56 -13.79 5.37
CA ASP A 30 9.84 -12.53 5.49
C ASP A 30 8.32 -12.74 5.50
N TYR A 31 7.58 -11.77 6.02
CA TYR A 31 6.12 -11.80 6.05
C TYR A 31 5.53 -10.39 6.16
N SER A 32 4.29 -10.25 5.74
CA SER A 32 3.52 -9.01 5.88
C SER A 32 2.04 -9.34 6.16
N PRO A 33 1.35 -8.51 6.95
CA PRO A 33 1.80 -7.27 7.58
C PRO A 33 2.70 -7.51 8.79
N LYS A 34 3.74 -6.68 8.97
CA LYS A 34 4.58 -6.67 10.17
C LYS A 34 3.95 -5.79 11.24
N VAL A 35 3.75 -6.34 12.42
CA VAL A 35 3.05 -5.66 13.53
C VAL A 35 3.95 -4.64 14.24
N GLU A 36 5.27 -4.72 14.07
CA GLU A 36 6.24 -3.90 14.79
C GLU A 36 6.22 -2.40 14.42
N LEU A 37 5.57 -2.03 13.32
CA LEU A 37 5.62 -0.67 12.78
C LEU A 37 4.31 0.12 12.92
N THR A 38 3.19 -0.53 13.25
CA THR A 38 1.89 0.16 13.38
C THR A 38 1.01 -0.56 14.38
N ASP A 39 0.33 0.20 15.24
CA ASP A 39 -0.68 -0.34 16.16
C ASP A 39 -1.87 -1.00 15.42
N SER A 40 -2.00 -0.74 14.12
CA SER A 40 -3.08 -1.29 13.29
C SER A 40 -2.72 -1.34 11.80
N VAL A 41 -3.33 -2.30 11.13
CA VAL A 41 -3.15 -2.58 9.69
C VAL A 41 -4.41 -2.18 8.94
N ILE A 42 -4.28 -1.62 7.74
CA ILE A 42 -5.44 -1.28 6.90
C ILE A 42 -6.25 -2.53 6.54
N VAL A 43 -7.58 -2.40 6.52
CA VAL A 43 -8.50 -3.52 6.30
C VAL A 43 -8.39 -4.16 4.91
N SER A 44 -7.83 -3.48 3.92
CA SER A 44 -7.58 -3.99 2.55
C SER A 44 -6.22 -4.66 2.37
N THR A 45 -5.48 -4.87 3.44
CA THR A 45 -4.15 -5.48 3.34
C THR A 45 -4.21 -6.89 2.73
N ASN A 46 -3.11 -7.29 2.09
CA ASN A 46 -2.86 -8.70 1.74
C ASN A 46 -1.95 -9.32 2.79
N VAL A 47 -2.00 -10.63 2.92
CA VAL A 47 -1.02 -11.39 3.70
C VAL A 47 0.02 -11.96 2.75
N THR A 48 1.30 -11.78 3.04
CA THR A 48 2.40 -12.41 2.30
C THR A 48 3.33 -13.17 3.24
N ILE A 49 3.85 -14.29 2.78
CA ILE A 49 4.87 -15.08 3.47
C ILE A 49 5.92 -15.45 2.43
N SER A 50 7.17 -15.08 2.66
CA SER A 50 8.29 -15.35 1.75
C SER A 50 9.22 -16.40 2.35
N PHE A 51 9.75 -17.26 1.50
CA PHE A 51 10.55 -18.44 1.84
C PHE A 51 11.95 -18.37 1.24
N ASN A 52 12.88 -19.09 1.85
CA ASN A 52 14.24 -19.26 1.32
C ASN A 52 14.30 -20.17 0.08
N TRP A 53 13.23 -20.93 -0.21
CA TRP A 53 13.07 -21.85 -1.34
C TRP A 53 11.75 -21.63 -2.08
N ASP A 54 11.70 -22.09 -3.33
CA ASP A 54 10.46 -22.26 -4.08
C ASP A 54 9.57 -23.32 -3.42
N MET A 55 8.31 -23.03 -3.23
CA MET A 55 7.37 -23.89 -2.49
C MET A 55 6.45 -24.67 -3.44
N GLU A 56 6.08 -25.87 -3.03
CA GLU A 56 5.00 -26.63 -3.67
C GLU A 56 3.68 -25.90 -3.35
N THR A 57 2.96 -25.51 -4.42
CA THR A 57 1.87 -24.51 -4.28
C THR A 57 0.62 -25.07 -3.60
N GLU A 58 0.24 -26.31 -3.90
CA GLU A 58 -1.00 -26.91 -3.38
C GLU A 58 -0.87 -27.26 -1.88
N ALA A 59 0.21 -27.92 -1.49
CA ALA A 59 0.45 -28.29 -0.09
C ALA A 59 0.72 -27.05 0.77
N THR A 60 1.47 -26.06 0.27
CA THR A 60 1.75 -24.85 0.99
C THR A 60 0.49 -23.98 1.17
N ALA A 61 -0.37 -23.91 0.14
CA ALA A 61 -1.66 -23.24 0.26
C ALA A 61 -2.58 -23.92 1.27
N ALA A 62 -2.62 -25.27 1.26
CA ALA A 62 -3.42 -26.04 2.21
C ALA A 62 -2.93 -25.93 3.67
N ALA A 63 -1.65 -25.61 3.87
CA ALA A 63 -1.06 -25.41 5.20
C ALA A 63 -1.37 -24.03 5.81
N LEU A 64 -1.87 -23.07 5.02
CA LEU A 64 -2.20 -21.73 5.50
C LEU A 64 -3.56 -21.72 6.21
N THR A 65 -3.60 -21.06 7.37
CA THR A 65 -4.84 -20.82 8.14
C THR A 65 -4.87 -19.40 8.64
N ILE A 66 -6.02 -18.74 8.54
CA ILE A 66 -6.25 -17.40 9.11
C ILE A 66 -7.41 -17.48 10.09
N THR A 67 -7.24 -16.98 11.29
CA THR A 67 -8.24 -16.99 12.36
C THR A 67 -8.44 -15.58 12.93
N PRO A 68 -9.68 -15.02 12.97
CA PRO A 68 -10.92 -15.58 12.43
C PRO A 68 -10.85 -15.92 10.94
N ALA A 69 -11.67 -16.87 10.49
CA ALA A 69 -11.66 -17.33 9.11
C ALA A 69 -12.03 -16.20 8.13
N VAL A 70 -11.26 -16.07 7.06
CA VAL A 70 -11.47 -15.09 6.00
C VAL A 70 -11.41 -15.82 4.66
N GLU A 71 -12.44 -15.62 3.84
CA GLU A 71 -12.41 -16.11 2.46
C GLU A 71 -11.47 -15.29 1.61
N GLY A 72 -10.75 -15.93 0.70
CA GLY A 72 -9.79 -15.26 -0.17
C GLY A 72 -9.19 -16.19 -1.21
N THR A 73 -8.26 -15.63 -1.97
CA THR A 73 -7.50 -16.35 -2.98
C THR A 73 -6.02 -16.38 -2.59
N ILE A 74 -5.41 -17.55 -2.77
CA ILE A 74 -3.96 -17.73 -2.61
C ILE A 74 -3.33 -17.73 -3.99
N SER A 75 -2.22 -17.01 -4.13
CA SER A 75 -1.36 -17.01 -5.31
C SER A 75 0.10 -17.07 -4.87
N PHE A 76 0.96 -17.46 -5.80
CA PHE A 76 2.40 -17.51 -5.58
C PHE A 76 3.10 -16.55 -6.55
N GLU A 77 4.13 -15.88 -6.06
CA GLU A 77 4.94 -14.90 -6.76
C GLU A 77 6.43 -15.26 -6.62
N ASP A 78 7.29 -14.57 -7.37
CA ASP A 78 8.75 -14.74 -7.30
C ASP A 78 9.18 -16.21 -7.45
N ASP A 79 8.76 -16.87 -8.53
CA ASP A 79 9.02 -18.28 -8.79
C ASP A 79 8.64 -19.18 -7.59
N ASN A 80 7.47 -18.94 -7.00
CA ASN A 80 6.90 -19.61 -5.84
C ASN A 80 7.67 -19.41 -4.51
N HIS A 81 8.53 -18.40 -4.41
CA HIS A 81 9.17 -18.03 -3.16
C HIS A 81 8.28 -17.20 -2.24
N THR A 82 7.20 -16.65 -2.76
CA THR A 82 6.27 -15.82 -1.96
C THR A 82 4.83 -16.29 -2.12
N LEU A 83 4.23 -16.74 -1.02
CA LEU A 83 2.80 -16.98 -0.92
C LEU A 83 2.10 -15.65 -0.65
N ARG A 84 1.06 -15.34 -1.41
CA ARG A 84 0.18 -14.20 -1.20
C ARG A 84 -1.26 -14.66 -0.99
N PHE A 85 -1.85 -14.28 0.13
CA PHE A 85 -3.29 -14.37 0.37
C PHE A 85 -3.93 -13.01 0.15
N LYS A 86 -4.92 -12.95 -0.75
CA LYS A 86 -5.77 -11.78 -0.99
C LYS A 86 -7.17 -12.08 -0.49
N PRO A 87 -7.69 -11.34 0.51
CA PRO A 87 -9.06 -11.54 0.98
C PRO A 87 -10.07 -11.24 -0.13
N ALA A 88 -11.16 -12.01 -0.21
CA ALA A 88 -12.25 -11.81 -1.16
C ALA A 88 -13.00 -10.50 -0.88
N THR A 89 -13.14 -10.18 0.40
CA THR A 89 -13.59 -8.89 0.92
C THR A 89 -12.51 -8.34 1.85
N ARG A 90 -12.63 -7.10 2.30
CA ARG A 90 -11.73 -6.56 3.33
C ARG A 90 -11.82 -7.35 4.63
N PHE A 91 -10.76 -7.33 5.43
CA PHE A 91 -10.79 -7.79 6.82
C PHE A 91 -11.79 -6.96 7.65
N GLU A 92 -12.35 -7.55 8.70
CA GLU A 92 -13.23 -6.82 9.62
C GLU A 92 -12.44 -5.75 10.40
N PRO A 93 -12.95 -4.51 10.53
CA PRO A 93 -12.28 -3.45 11.28
C PRO A 93 -12.12 -3.78 12.77
N GLY A 94 -10.96 -3.44 13.33
CA GLY A 94 -10.67 -3.59 14.76
C GLY A 94 -10.48 -5.02 15.25
N VAL A 95 -10.38 -6.00 14.35
CA VAL A 95 -10.25 -7.41 14.69
C VAL A 95 -8.77 -7.83 14.67
N GLU A 96 -8.37 -8.65 15.65
CA GLU A 96 -7.07 -9.33 15.65
C GLU A 96 -7.16 -10.63 14.87
N TYR A 97 -6.28 -10.78 13.89
CA TYR A 97 -6.13 -11.98 13.08
C TYR A 97 -4.83 -12.70 13.44
N THR A 98 -4.91 -14.02 13.49
CA THR A 98 -3.74 -14.90 13.57
C THR A 98 -3.57 -15.59 12.22
N VAL A 99 -2.41 -15.42 11.60
CA VAL A 99 -1.99 -16.16 10.42
C VAL A 99 -1.09 -17.28 10.87
N SER A 100 -1.37 -18.50 10.45
CA SER A 100 -0.58 -19.69 10.78
C SER A 100 -0.28 -20.48 9.52
N LEU A 101 0.97 -20.91 9.38
CA LEU A 101 1.42 -21.82 8.34
C LEU A 101 1.93 -23.09 9.00
N GLY A 102 1.28 -24.21 8.71
CA GLY A 102 1.63 -25.53 9.27
C GLY A 102 2.86 -26.14 8.58
N THR A 103 3.40 -27.19 9.20
CA THR A 103 4.54 -27.98 8.67
C THR A 103 4.22 -28.75 7.40
N GLY A 104 2.98 -28.72 6.92
CA GLY A 104 2.61 -29.22 5.59
C GLY A 104 3.13 -28.38 4.43
N ALA A 105 3.55 -27.14 4.68
CA ALA A 105 4.22 -26.31 3.67
C ALA A 105 5.57 -26.94 3.30
N CYS A 106 5.83 -27.14 2.00
CA CYS A 106 7.01 -27.88 1.55
C CYS A 106 7.54 -27.36 0.20
N HIS A 107 8.82 -27.67 -0.05
CA HIS A 107 9.44 -27.56 -1.36
C HIS A 107 9.07 -28.78 -2.23
N PRO A 108 8.96 -28.67 -3.56
CA PRO A 108 8.57 -29.80 -4.44
C PRO A 108 9.58 -30.94 -4.51
N ASP A 109 10.87 -30.67 -4.24
CA ASP A 109 11.90 -31.71 -4.26
C ASP A 109 11.93 -32.48 -2.94
N THR A 110 11.66 -33.78 -2.99
CA THR A 110 11.61 -34.69 -1.83
C THR A 110 12.94 -35.40 -1.54
N THR A 111 14.02 -35.04 -2.22
CA THR A 111 15.35 -35.66 -2.02
C THR A 111 16.09 -35.18 -0.77
N PHE A 112 15.54 -34.18 -0.07
CA PHE A 112 16.02 -33.64 1.19
C PHE A 112 14.86 -33.40 2.16
N GLU A 113 15.13 -32.86 3.36
CA GLU A 113 14.10 -32.47 4.32
C GLU A 113 13.35 -31.23 3.77
N ASN A 114 12.27 -31.48 3.05
CA ASN A 114 11.61 -30.48 2.21
C ASN A 114 10.40 -29.79 2.84
N HIS A 115 10.09 -30.09 4.09
CA HIS A 115 9.00 -29.48 4.83
C HIS A 115 9.48 -28.37 5.77
N LEU A 116 8.58 -27.42 6.04
CA LEU A 116 8.77 -26.48 7.13
C LEU A 116 8.90 -27.26 8.47
N GLN A 117 9.99 -27.04 9.22
CA GLN A 117 10.31 -27.88 10.39
C GLN A 117 9.42 -27.54 11.60
N GLU A 118 9.05 -26.29 11.74
CA GLU A 118 8.16 -25.81 12.79
C GLU A 118 7.03 -24.97 12.19
N PRO A 119 5.84 -24.98 12.79
CA PRO A 119 4.78 -24.10 12.32
C PRO A 119 5.16 -22.64 12.53
N PHE A 120 4.92 -21.81 11.54
CA PHE A 120 5.11 -20.37 11.62
C PHE A 120 3.78 -19.68 11.91
N SER A 121 3.79 -18.65 12.75
CA SER A 121 2.59 -17.83 12.97
C SER A 121 2.93 -16.40 13.36
N PHE A 122 2.04 -15.49 12.97
CA PHE A 122 2.07 -14.09 13.40
C PHE A 122 0.66 -13.55 13.57
N LYS A 123 0.55 -12.42 14.24
CA LYS A 123 -0.72 -11.73 14.47
C LYS A 123 -0.65 -10.32 13.94
N PHE A 124 -1.79 -9.82 13.51
CA PHE A 124 -1.99 -8.40 13.23
C PHE A 124 -3.39 -7.97 13.64
N ARG A 125 -3.55 -6.69 13.94
CA ARG A 125 -4.85 -6.10 14.23
C ARG A 125 -5.19 -5.11 13.13
N THR A 126 -6.43 -5.17 12.64
CA THR A 126 -6.93 -4.23 11.66
C THR A 126 -7.30 -2.89 12.28
N ASP A 127 -7.16 -1.82 11.52
CA ASP A 127 -7.62 -0.50 11.91
C ASP A 127 -9.14 -0.50 12.17
N ASN A 128 -9.55 0.16 13.24
CA ASN A 128 -10.98 0.35 13.58
C ASN A 128 -11.52 1.66 12.98
N ARG A 129 -10.99 2.09 11.87
CA ARG A 129 -11.32 3.34 11.22
C ARG A 129 -12.74 3.30 10.66
N SER A 130 -13.59 4.25 11.11
CA SER A 130 -14.96 4.41 10.65
C SER A 130 -15.11 5.42 9.51
N SER A 131 -14.07 6.23 9.25
CA SER A 131 -14.05 7.24 8.20
C SER A 131 -12.63 7.45 7.66
N VAL A 132 -12.53 7.92 6.41
CA VAL A 132 -11.29 8.49 5.87
C VAL A 132 -10.99 9.78 6.65
N ARG A 133 -9.72 10.01 6.97
CA ARG A 133 -9.26 11.22 7.66
C ARG A 133 -8.32 12.03 6.75
N ILE A 134 -8.44 13.34 6.85
CA ILE A 134 -7.49 14.25 6.23
C ILE A 134 -6.34 14.46 7.21
N LEU A 135 -5.14 14.11 6.79
CA LEU A 135 -3.92 14.26 7.58
C LEU A 135 -3.35 15.67 7.47
N GLN A 136 -3.34 16.20 6.27
CA GLN A 136 -2.84 17.55 5.97
C GLN A 136 -3.54 18.12 4.75
N SER A 137 -3.53 19.44 4.64
CA SER A 137 -3.99 20.17 3.46
C SER A 137 -3.10 21.38 3.16
N TYR A 138 -3.08 21.77 1.90
CA TYR A 138 -2.60 23.07 1.46
C TYR A 138 -3.64 23.68 0.50
N PRO A 139 -4.11 24.88 0.73
CA PRO A 139 -3.89 25.67 1.95
C PRO A 139 -4.29 24.95 3.24
N ALA A 140 -3.60 25.26 4.36
CA ALA A 140 -3.98 24.78 5.67
C ALA A 140 -5.18 25.59 6.22
N LYS A 141 -5.87 25.04 7.22
CA LYS A 141 -6.99 25.73 7.87
C LYS A 141 -6.53 27.05 8.49
N GLU A 142 -7.26 28.14 8.17
CA GLU A 142 -6.99 29.50 8.65
C GLU A 142 -5.63 30.06 8.18
N MET A 143 -5.04 29.47 7.16
CA MET A 143 -3.80 29.98 6.55
C MET A 143 -4.06 31.34 5.91
N THR A 144 -3.15 32.30 6.14
CA THR A 144 -3.13 33.62 5.51
C THR A 144 -1.97 33.72 4.51
N ASP A 145 -1.96 34.75 3.72
CA ASP A 145 -0.93 35.00 2.68
C ASP A 145 -0.77 33.84 1.67
N VAL A 146 -1.87 33.13 1.43
CA VAL A 146 -1.91 32.07 0.40
C VAL A 146 -1.69 32.71 -0.98
N PRO A 147 -0.76 32.20 -1.81
CA PRO A 147 -0.55 32.73 -3.15
C PRO A 147 -1.80 32.69 -4.01
N VAL A 148 -2.03 33.72 -4.82
CA VAL A 148 -3.22 33.80 -5.69
C VAL A 148 -3.25 32.69 -6.76
N ASN A 149 -2.11 32.11 -7.09
CA ASN A 149 -1.96 30.95 -8.00
C ASN A 149 -1.69 29.62 -7.27
N ALA A 150 -2.10 29.52 -6.00
CA ALA A 150 -1.83 28.34 -5.18
C ALA A 150 -2.39 27.04 -5.78
N SER A 151 -1.64 25.96 -5.63
CA SER A 151 -2.13 24.60 -5.81
C SER A 151 -2.87 24.14 -4.56
N PHE A 152 -3.89 23.30 -4.74
CA PHE A 152 -4.66 22.71 -3.64
C PHE A 152 -4.24 21.26 -3.44
N ILE A 153 -3.93 20.89 -2.21
CA ILE A 153 -3.47 19.54 -1.86
C ILE A 153 -4.23 19.05 -0.63
N ALA A 154 -4.67 17.80 -0.64
CA ALA A 154 -5.13 17.11 0.56
C ALA A 154 -4.49 15.73 0.63
N LEU A 155 -3.92 15.40 1.80
CA LEU A 155 -3.33 14.10 2.14
C LEU A 155 -4.30 13.35 3.04
N PHE A 156 -4.56 12.08 2.72
CA PHE A 156 -5.49 11.21 3.43
C PHE A 156 -4.75 10.05 4.10
N ASP A 157 -5.32 9.50 5.15
CA ASP A 157 -4.82 8.33 5.88
C ASP A 157 -5.09 7.00 5.15
N ALA A 158 -5.60 7.05 3.92
CA ALA A 158 -5.90 5.89 3.09
C ALA A 158 -5.77 6.21 1.60
N LYS A 159 -5.58 5.16 0.79
CA LYS A 159 -5.58 5.26 -0.66
C LYS A 159 -6.99 5.58 -1.17
N ILE A 160 -7.14 6.72 -1.84
CA ILE A 160 -8.45 7.26 -2.28
C ILE A 160 -8.80 6.78 -3.69
N ILE A 161 -10.10 6.55 -3.93
CA ILE A 161 -10.63 6.27 -5.27
C ILE A 161 -10.71 7.58 -6.07
N ASN A 162 -10.00 7.65 -7.18
CA ASN A 162 -9.87 8.88 -7.99
C ASN A 162 -11.21 9.54 -8.35
N ASN A 163 -12.19 8.76 -8.79
CA ASN A 163 -13.50 9.31 -9.21
C ASN A 163 -14.25 9.98 -8.05
N THR A 164 -14.08 9.54 -6.82
CA THR A 164 -14.76 10.12 -5.66
C THR A 164 -14.17 11.48 -5.30
N VAL A 165 -12.86 11.65 -5.51
CA VAL A 165 -12.17 12.92 -5.28
C VAL A 165 -12.50 13.94 -6.36
N LEU A 166 -12.53 13.54 -7.64
CA LEU A 166 -12.87 14.47 -8.75
C LEU A 166 -14.18 15.21 -8.51
N ASN A 167 -15.16 14.54 -7.90
CA ASN A 167 -16.47 15.09 -7.59
C ASN A 167 -16.59 15.56 -6.12
N GLY A 168 -15.57 15.26 -5.31
CA GLY A 168 -15.56 15.46 -3.88
C GLY A 168 -14.78 16.68 -3.40
N VAL A 169 -14.14 17.44 -4.30
CA VAL A 169 -13.39 18.64 -3.93
C VAL A 169 -13.97 19.88 -4.59
N GLU A 170 -13.97 20.98 -3.88
CA GLU A 170 -14.41 22.30 -4.36
C GLU A 170 -13.55 23.40 -3.71
N VAL A 171 -13.44 24.53 -4.40
CA VAL A 171 -12.95 25.78 -3.82
C VAL A 171 -14.06 26.79 -3.96
N LEU A 172 -14.49 27.37 -2.85
CA LEU A 172 -15.61 28.32 -2.79
C LEU A 172 -15.09 29.74 -2.50
N ASP A 173 -15.71 30.73 -3.15
CA ASP A 173 -15.54 32.14 -2.79
C ASP A 173 -16.32 32.49 -1.49
N ALA A 174 -16.26 33.75 -1.06
CA ALA A 174 -16.95 34.24 0.13
C ALA A 174 -18.49 34.18 0.02
N ASP A 175 -19.03 34.18 -1.21
CA ASP A 175 -20.47 34.07 -1.47
C ASP A 175 -20.91 32.59 -1.62
N GLY A 176 -19.99 31.64 -1.52
CA GLY A 176 -20.24 30.20 -1.61
C GLY A 176 -20.32 29.68 -3.05
N ASN A 177 -19.86 30.44 -4.04
CA ASN A 177 -19.83 29.98 -5.42
C ASN A 177 -18.55 29.13 -5.65
N ALA A 178 -18.72 27.99 -6.34
CA ALA A 178 -17.61 27.12 -6.68
C ALA A 178 -16.75 27.71 -7.80
N LEU A 179 -15.45 27.74 -7.58
CA LEU A 179 -14.47 28.14 -8.58
C LEU A 179 -14.15 26.98 -9.53
N LYS A 180 -13.76 27.33 -10.73
CA LYS A 180 -13.49 26.33 -11.77
C LYS A 180 -12.14 25.67 -11.58
N ILE A 181 -12.14 24.37 -11.33
CA ILE A 181 -10.94 23.56 -11.20
C ILE A 181 -10.39 23.22 -12.59
N ASN A 182 -9.08 23.28 -12.77
CA ASN A 182 -8.38 22.81 -13.95
C ASN A 182 -8.34 21.28 -13.96
N SER A 183 -9.24 20.65 -14.69
CA SER A 183 -9.35 19.18 -14.73
C SER A 183 -8.08 18.47 -15.23
N ARG A 184 -7.18 19.16 -15.94
CA ARG A 184 -5.91 18.60 -16.42
C ARG A 184 -4.81 18.63 -15.38
N SER A 185 -4.96 19.41 -14.31
CA SER A 185 -3.96 19.51 -13.24
C SER A 185 -4.12 18.46 -12.15
N PHE A 186 -5.23 17.70 -12.12
CA PHE A 186 -5.44 16.69 -11.11
C PHE A 186 -4.33 15.64 -11.08
N LYS A 187 -3.79 15.42 -9.89
CA LYS A 187 -2.84 14.34 -9.58
C LYS A 187 -3.34 13.53 -8.41
N TYR A 188 -3.10 12.24 -8.46
CA TYR A 188 -3.51 11.27 -7.45
C TYR A 188 -2.37 10.32 -7.16
N ASN A 189 -2.36 9.76 -5.99
CA ASN A 189 -1.47 8.67 -5.66
C ASN A 189 -1.86 7.40 -6.44
N SER A 190 -1.03 6.98 -7.38
CA SER A 190 -1.15 5.74 -8.15
C SER A 190 -0.27 4.61 -7.59
N ALA A 191 0.60 4.90 -6.62
CA ALA A 191 1.52 3.94 -6.04
C ALA A 191 0.86 3.09 -4.92
N PRO A 192 1.44 1.94 -4.54
CA PRO A 192 0.93 1.08 -3.45
C PRO A 192 1.19 1.67 -2.05
N ALA A 193 1.20 2.99 -1.90
CA ALA A 193 1.40 3.66 -0.62
C ALA A 193 0.16 3.51 0.28
N ALA A 194 0.39 3.48 1.60
CA ALA A 194 -0.67 3.42 2.62
C ALA A 194 -1.52 4.70 2.68
N TYR A 195 -1.03 5.79 2.08
CA TYR A 195 -1.66 7.10 2.08
C TYR A 195 -2.17 7.48 0.70
N GLY A 196 -3.23 8.28 0.66
CA GLY A 196 -3.75 8.87 -0.56
C GLY A 196 -3.54 10.39 -0.57
N TYR A 197 -3.48 10.96 -1.75
CA TYR A 197 -3.52 12.42 -1.88
C TYR A 197 -4.31 12.83 -3.11
N VAL A 198 -4.76 14.07 -3.10
CA VAL A 198 -5.21 14.80 -4.28
C VAL A 198 -4.45 16.10 -4.36
N ALA A 199 -4.07 16.49 -5.58
CA ALA A 199 -3.53 17.81 -5.86
C ALA A 199 -4.16 18.35 -7.15
N PHE A 200 -4.50 19.65 -7.19
CA PHE A 200 -5.06 20.32 -8.36
C PHE A 200 -4.82 21.83 -8.31
N GLU A 201 -5.09 22.48 -9.42
CA GLU A 201 -5.02 23.93 -9.61
C GLU A 201 -6.38 24.45 -10.10
N LEU A 202 -6.61 25.72 -9.91
CA LEU A 202 -7.75 26.42 -10.50
C LEU A 202 -7.46 26.84 -11.95
N VAL A 203 -8.51 27.15 -12.70
CA VAL A 203 -8.38 27.69 -14.07
C VAL A 203 -7.95 29.15 -14.05
N GLU A 204 -8.43 29.91 -13.05
CA GLU A 204 -8.17 31.32 -12.87
C GLU A 204 -7.47 31.53 -11.52
N GLU A 205 -6.64 32.56 -11.45
CA GLU A 205 -6.01 32.97 -10.20
C GLU A 205 -7.07 33.49 -9.22
N LEU A 206 -6.81 33.32 -7.94
CA LEU A 206 -7.63 33.87 -6.87
C LEU A 206 -7.47 35.40 -6.79
N ALA A 207 -8.48 36.11 -6.31
CA ALA A 207 -8.32 37.52 -6.00
C ALA A 207 -7.39 37.70 -4.77
N PRO A 208 -6.53 38.74 -4.75
CA PRO A 208 -5.66 39.01 -3.61
C PRO A 208 -6.47 39.47 -2.38
N ASN A 209 -5.92 39.22 -1.18
CA ASN A 209 -6.47 39.63 0.11
C ASN A 209 -7.94 39.21 0.33
N THR A 210 -8.32 38.06 -0.21
CA THR A 210 -9.71 37.56 -0.26
C THR A 210 -9.85 36.25 0.47
N ASP A 211 -11.01 36.04 1.13
CA ASP A 211 -11.33 34.83 1.87
C ASP A 211 -11.95 33.78 0.95
N TYR A 212 -11.51 32.54 1.11
CA TYR A 212 -11.94 31.37 0.35
C TYR A 212 -12.08 30.15 1.26
N SER A 213 -12.71 29.11 0.76
CA SER A 213 -12.79 27.81 1.43
C SER A 213 -12.43 26.68 0.49
N PHE A 214 -11.49 25.82 0.90
CA PHE A 214 -11.24 24.51 0.27
C PHE A 214 -12.14 23.49 0.93
N VAL A 215 -13.03 22.85 0.16
CA VAL A 215 -14.07 21.96 0.67
C VAL A 215 -13.84 20.54 0.17
N LEU A 216 -13.88 19.58 1.09
CA LEU A 216 -13.86 18.16 0.81
C LEU A 216 -15.19 17.54 1.23
N LYS A 217 -15.86 16.86 0.30
CA LYS A 217 -17.22 16.33 0.46
C LYS A 217 -17.21 14.94 1.12
N PRO A 218 -18.30 14.58 1.82
CA PRO A 218 -18.41 13.29 2.51
C PRO A 218 -18.39 12.08 1.58
N SER A 219 -18.59 12.26 0.28
CA SER A 219 -18.57 11.21 -0.74
C SER A 219 -17.17 10.75 -1.14
N ILE A 220 -16.10 11.41 -0.69
CA ILE A 220 -14.73 10.94 -0.90
C ILE A 220 -14.57 9.60 -0.20
N SER A 221 -14.09 8.59 -0.95
CA SER A 221 -14.00 7.22 -0.49
C SER A 221 -12.62 6.65 -0.75
N ASP A 222 -12.17 5.80 0.13
CA ASP A 222 -10.99 4.98 -0.09
C ASP A 222 -11.30 3.70 -0.89
N VAL A 223 -10.26 2.91 -1.17
CA VAL A 223 -10.35 1.65 -1.93
C VAL A 223 -11.15 0.56 -1.20
N ASP A 224 -11.43 0.72 0.09
CA ASP A 224 -12.24 -0.15 0.93
C ASP A 224 -13.69 0.32 1.07
N ALA A 225 -14.09 1.32 0.29
CA ALA A 225 -15.39 1.97 0.36
C ALA A 225 -15.69 2.66 1.72
N VAL A 226 -14.65 2.97 2.49
CA VAL A 226 -14.78 3.83 3.68
C VAL A 226 -14.86 5.29 3.23
N LEU A 227 -15.87 6.00 3.67
CA LEU A 227 -16.16 7.37 3.28
C LEU A 227 -15.47 8.38 4.22
N LEU A 228 -15.29 9.62 3.75
CA LEU A 228 -14.96 10.77 4.61
C LEU A 228 -16.09 11.04 5.61
N ASN A 229 -17.35 10.74 5.25
CA ASN A 229 -18.58 10.82 6.05
C ASN A 229 -19.04 12.22 6.42
N GLU A 230 -18.19 13.22 6.43
CA GLU A 230 -18.55 14.61 6.75
C GLU A 230 -17.95 15.58 5.73
N THR A 231 -18.55 16.75 5.62
CA THR A 231 -17.96 17.84 4.83
C THR A 231 -16.87 18.52 5.65
N VAL A 232 -15.65 18.54 5.12
CA VAL A 232 -14.54 19.26 5.73
C VAL A 232 -14.34 20.58 4.98
N THR A 233 -14.50 21.68 5.67
CA THR A 233 -14.29 23.04 5.15
C THR A 233 -13.01 23.63 5.74
N ILE A 234 -12.10 24.03 4.87
CA ILE A 234 -10.78 24.58 5.19
C ILE A 234 -10.75 26.03 4.74
N PRO A 235 -11.12 26.99 5.61
CA PRO A 235 -11.04 28.41 5.29
C PRO A 235 -9.60 28.87 5.20
N PHE A 236 -9.30 29.77 4.27
CA PHE A 236 -8.01 30.42 4.09
C PHE A 236 -8.18 31.82 3.50
N ARG A 237 -7.11 32.63 3.54
CA ARG A 237 -7.08 33.98 2.97
C ARG A 237 -5.88 34.13 2.05
N THR A 238 -6.10 34.68 0.87
CA THR A 238 -5.01 35.00 -0.07
C THR A 238 -4.21 36.21 0.36
N GLY A 239 -2.93 36.23 0.00
CA GLY A 239 -2.05 37.40 0.03
C GLY A 239 -2.05 38.15 -1.30
N GLU A 240 -1.06 39.01 -1.47
CA GLU A 240 -0.81 39.74 -2.74
C GLU A 240 0.19 39.02 -3.65
N ASN A 241 0.87 37.99 -3.13
CA ASN A 241 1.99 37.37 -3.80
C ASN A 241 1.56 36.24 -4.73
N VAL A 242 2.25 36.15 -5.86
CA VAL A 242 2.19 35.02 -6.78
C VAL A 242 3.40 34.13 -6.50
N GLU A 243 3.20 32.87 -6.19
CA GLU A 243 4.32 31.91 -6.17
C GLU A 243 4.80 31.59 -7.59
N PRO A 244 6.12 31.35 -7.76
CA PRO A 244 6.60 30.80 -9.01
C PRO A 244 5.83 29.50 -9.30
N THR A 245 5.33 29.35 -10.52
CA THR A 245 4.64 28.13 -10.96
C THR A 245 5.61 26.94 -10.91
N LEU A 246 5.66 26.27 -9.78
CA LEU A 246 6.33 24.98 -9.70
C LEU A 246 5.35 23.92 -10.23
N PRO A 247 5.83 22.97 -11.05
CA PRO A 247 4.96 21.85 -11.44
C PRO A 247 4.50 21.15 -10.17
N LEU A 248 3.20 20.80 -10.13
CA LEU A 248 2.65 19.95 -9.07
C LEU A 248 3.49 18.68 -8.99
N VAL A 249 4.34 18.58 -7.97
CA VAL A 249 5.11 17.39 -7.65
C VAL A 249 4.31 16.51 -6.70
N ASP A 250 4.60 15.22 -6.70
CA ASP A 250 4.00 14.29 -5.76
C ASP A 250 4.30 14.79 -4.33
N PRO A 251 3.26 15.08 -3.51
CA PRO A 251 3.45 15.56 -2.15
C PRO A 251 4.27 14.60 -1.28
N MET A 252 4.32 13.30 -1.63
CA MET A 252 5.12 12.30 -0.92
C MET A 252 6.61 12.39 -1.28
N GLU A 253 6.95 12.97 -2.43
CA GLU A 253 8.34 13.24 -2.85
C GLU A 253 8.79 14.66 -2.51
N SER A 254 7.87 15.56 -2.21
CA SER A 254 8.15 16.95 -1.90
C SER A 254 8.23 17.17 -0.38
N LYS A 255 9.18 18.03 0.03
CA LYS A 255 9.35 18.45 1.42
C LYS A 255 8.26 19.42 1.92
N PHE A 256 7.14 19.55 1.21
CA PHE A 256 6.05 20.45 1.58
C PHE A 256 5.36 20.11 2.91
N PHE A 257 5.53 18.88 3.38
CA PHE A 257 4.91 18.39 4.62
C PHE A 257 5.93 18.15 5.75
N VAL A 258 7.02 18.89 5.77
CA VAL A 258 7.92 18.88 6.95
C VAL A 258 7.39 19.93 7.92
N ALA A 259 6.82 19.43 9.02
CA ALA A 259 6.37 20.23 10.15
C ALA A 259 7.52 20.89 10.88
#